data_d2ed3bed73584ad9799dae02ecd5d2c6
#
_entry.id   d2ed3bed73584ad9799dae02ecd5d2c6
#
_cell.length_a   1.000
_cell.length_b   1.000
_cell.length_c   1.000
_cell.angle_alpha   90.00
_cell.angle_beta   90.00
_cell.angle_gamma   90.00
#
_symmetry.space_group_name_H-M   'P 1'
#
loop_
_entity.id
_entity.type
_entity.pdbx_description
1 polymer ?
#
loop_
_entity_poly.entity_id
_entity_poly.type
_entity_poly.pdbx_seq_one_letter_code
_entity_poly.pdbx_strand_id
1 'polypeptide(L)'
;MHGYTHSHECAHVYAPGIKQNHPACIKGGPAPKLTLEAPSVKQKLFLQAKTKHIGFGGARGGGKSWAVRTKAILLSLRYPGIKLLIVRRTYPELMGNHIRILRSQLAGIAKYNDKDKLLRFSNGSTISFSYCACDKDLDRLQGVEYDIIFLDEATQLSEFQMKSITACLRGVGTFPKRIYYTCNPGGQGHGYIKRIFIDRRYEEGENQNDYTFIQSLVTDNAALMRSQPDYIKQLEALPPKLRDAWLYGRWDVYEGQFFEEFADRPEHYRDRRYSHVIAPFDIPPDWRIFRSFDWGYNRPFSCGWWAVDHDGTAYRILELYGCTGTPNEGVRFTPKAVFSEIHRIETEHPFLIGKHITGIADPAIWDAETGESIAETAARCGVHFIPGDHKRIPGWLQVHYRMAFDREGFAMMYVFSNCRAFIRTIPTLLYDTSKPEDLNTDGEDHVADEVRYFCMSRPISPRSAEPDDYKTNPLRMFLDIPRESLRKLPPPDPGGRIEIIGES
;
A
#
# COMPACT_ATOMS: atom_id res chain seq x y z
N MET A 1 54.73 17.68 -7.93
CA MET A 1 54.32 16.78 -9.02
C MET A 1 54.39 15.35 -8.47
N HIS A 2 53.32 14.82 -7.93
CA HIS A 2 53.17 13.38 -7.66
C HIS A 2 51.71 13.06 -7.96
N GLY A 3 51.53 12.34 -9.07
CA GLY A 3 50.24 11.89 -9.53
C GLY A 3 49.76 10.69 -8.70
N TYR A 4 48.58 10.76 -8.12
CA TYR A 4 47.86 9.63 -7.55
C TYR A 4 46.96 9.05 -8.64
N THR A 5 47.36 7.89 -9.14
CA THR A 5 46.52 7.02 -9.95
C THR A 5 45.66 6.19 -9.00
N HIS A 6 44.37 6.50 -8.89
CA HIS A 6 43.40 5.60 -8.25
C HIS A 6 43.09 4.44 -9.20
N SER A 7 43.66 3.28 -8.91
CA SER A 7 43.25 2.02 -9.51
C SER A 7 41.90 1.58 -8.93
N HIS A 8 40.91 1.41 -9.81
CA HIS A 8 39.63 0.80 -9.47
C HIS A 8 39.84 -0.68 -9.14
N GLU A 9 39.79 -1.06 -7.89
CA GLU A 9 39.75 -2.47 -7.47
C GLU A 9 38.40 -3.09 -7.81
N CYS A 10 38.35 -3.86 -8.90
CA CYS A 10 37.30 -4.83 -9.15
C CYS A 10 37.49 -6.02 -8.21
N ALA A 11 36.61 -6.21 -7.25
CA ALA A 11 36.64 -7.38 -6.37
C ALA A 11 36.38 -8.66 -7.19
N HIS A 12 37.42 -9.47 -7.37
CA HIS A 12 37.32 -10.79 -7.96
C HIS A 12 36.84 -11.79 -6.87
N VAL A 13 35.59 -12.24 -7.00
CA VAL A 13 35.06 -13.31 -6.14
C VAL A 13 35.48 -14.66 -6.74
N TYR A 14 36.50 -15.26 -6.18
CA TYR A 14 36.81 -16.69 -6.42
C TYR A 14 35.95 -17.54 -5.50
N ALA A 15 35.16 -18.47 -6.06
CA ALA A 15 34.48 -19.49 -5.30
C ALA A 15 35.49 -20.63 -5.01
N PRO A 16 35.85 -20.95 -3.75
CA PRO A 16 36.67 -22.09 -3.43
C PRO A 16 35.84 -23.36 -3.52
N GLY A 17 36.31 -24.37 -4.28
CA GLY A 17 35.87 -25.75 -4.13
C GLY A 17 35.17 -26.43 -5.30
N ILE A 18 35.52 -26.20 -6.54
CA ILE A 18 35.07 -27.06 -7.65
C ILE A 18 36.19 -28.06 -7.96
N LYS A 19 36.06 -29.32 -7.48
CA LYS A 19 36.84 -30.44 -7.99
C LYS A 19 36.33 -30.76 -9.40
N GLN A 20 37.24 -30.69 -10.35
CA GLN A 20 37.01 -31.05 -11.76
C GLN A 20 36.86 -32.57 -11.89
N ASN A 21 35.66 -33.05 -12.26
CA ASN A 21 35.51 -34.30 -12.97
C ASN A 21 34.98 -33.98 -14.35
N HIS A 22 35.83 -33.98 -15.36
CA HIS A 22 35.49 -33.84 -16.77
C HIS A 22 35.27 -35.17 -17.45
N PRO A 23 34.31 -35.21 -18.39
CA PRO A 23 34.62 -35.78 -19.69
C PRO A 23 34.41 -34.77 -20.83
N ALA A 24 35.32 -34.84 -21.79
CA ALA A 24 35.37 -34.32 -23.15
C ALA A 24 35.62 -32.82 -23.34
N CYS A 25 36.82 -32.56 -23.79
CA CYS A 25 37.39 -31.36 -24.39
C CYS A 25 36.55 -30.84 -25.56
N ILE A 26 35.92 -29.67 -25.44
CA ILE A 26 35.42 -28.85 -26.55
C ILE A 26 36.31 -27.61 -26.66
N LYS A 27 36.77 -27.35 -27.86
CA LYS A 27 37.79 -26.37 -28.30
C LYS A 27 37.67 -25.02 -27.57
N GLY A 28 38.79 -24.53 -27.06
CA GLY A 28 38.98 -23.43 -26.16
C GLY A 28 38.59 -22.05 -26.68
N GLY A 29 37.51 -21.55 -26.10
CA GLY A 29 37.31 -20.11 -25.89
C GLY A 29 37.64 -19.77 -24.42
N PRO A 30 38.01 -18.51 -24.09
CA PRO A 30 38.23 -18.13 -22.71
C PRO A 30 36.98 -18.44 -21.86
N ALA A 31 37.18 -19.00 -20.66
CA ALA A 31 36.09 -19.30 -19.74
C ALA A 31 35.23 -18.03 -19.52
N PRO A 32 33.88 -18.13 -19.56
CA PRO A 32 33.01 -16.96 -19.42
C PRO A 32 33.27 -16.29 -18.06
N LYS A 33 33.67 -15.02 -18.09
CA LYS A 33 34.03 -14.25 -16.90
C LYS A 33 32.79 -13.46 -16.45
N LEU A 34 32.30 -13.75 -15.24
CA LEU A 34 31.26 -12.96 -14.59
C LEU A 34 31.90 -11.75 -13.87
N THR A 35 31.48 -10.55 -14.25
CA THR A 35 31.89 -9.34 -13.54
C THR A 35 30.66 -8.74 -12.89
N LEU A 36 30.73 -8.50 -11.58
CA LEU A 36 29.69 -7.82 -10.80
C LEU A 36 30.27 -6.52 -10.25
N GLU A 37 29.51 -5.46 -10.33
CA GLU A 37 29.86 -4.17 -9.74
C GLU A 37 29.92 -4.28 -8.21
N ALA A 38 30.74 -3.44 -7.57
CA ALA A 38 30.82 -3.39 -6.12
C ALA A 38 29.51 -2.89 -5.51
N PRO A 39 28.95 -3.57 -4.50
CA PRO A 39 27.71 -3.16 -3.84
C PRO A 39 27.94 -1.93 -2.97
N SER A 40 26.92 -1.05 -2.88
CA SER A 40 26.86 -0.03 -1.85
C SER A 40 26.75 -0.66 -0.45
N VAL A 41 26.92 0.15 0.61
CA VAL A 41 26.81 -0.33 1.99
C VAL A 41 25.45 -1.00 2.24
N LYS A 42 24.35 -0.37 1.80
CA LYS A 42 22.98 -0.92 1.99
C LYS A 42 22.75 -2.18 1.14
N GLN A 43 23.24 -2.21 -0.09
CA GLN A 43 23.20 -3.42 -0.92
C GLN A 43 24.01 -4.55 -0.30
N LYS A 44 25.18 -4.27 0.30
CA LYS A 44 25.99 -5.28 1.03
C LYS A 44 25.22 -5.88 2.20
N LEU A 45 24.52 -5.06 2.99
CA LEU A 45 23.64 -5.54 4.06
C LEU A 45 22.55 -6.48 3.53
N PHE A 46 21.87 -6.09 2.43
CA PHE A 46 20.87 -6.93 1.78
C PHE A 46 21.45 -8.28 1.30
N LEU A 47 22.62 -8.23 0.67
CA LEU A 47 23.30 -9.44 0.20
C LEU A 47 23.71 -10.39 1.36
N GLN A 48 23.96 -9.85 2.54
CA GLN A 48 24.38 -10.60 3.73
C GLN A 48 23.23 -11.05 4.63
N ALA A 49 22.04 -10.47 4.49
CA ALA A 49 20.88 -10.77 5.33
C ALA A 49 20.49 -12.25 5.27
N LYS A 50 20.10 -12.82 6.44
CA LYS A 50 19.87 -14.27 6.61
C LYS A 50 18.51 -14.61 7.21
N THR A 51 17.71 -13.63 7.63
CA THR A 51 16.35 -13.84 8.14
C THR A 51 15.44 -14.44 7.07
N LYS A 52 14.30 -14.95 7.45
CA LYS A 52 13.34 -15.58 6.53
C LYS A 52 12.71 -14.56 5.58
N HIS A 53 12.32 -13.39 6.09
CA HIS A 53 11.73 -12.28 5.35
C HIS A 53 12.68 -11.07 5.38
N ILE A 54 13.12 -10.62 4.20
CA ILE A 54 14.06 -9.51 4.07
C ILE A 54 13.44 -8.43 3.20
N GLY A 55 13.08 -7.29 3.82
CA GLY A 55 12.64 -6.08 3.15
C GLY A 55 13.82 -5.19 2.75
N PHE A 56 13.84 -4.69 1.52
CA PHE A 56 14.83 -3.75 1.00
C PHE A 56 14.13 -2.62 0.26
N GLY A 57 14.02 -1.47 0.89
CA GLY A 57 13.17 -0.43 0.35
C GLY A 57 13.30 0.93 1.00
N GLY A 58 12.40 1.81 0.61
CA GLY A 58 12.26 3.17 1.12
C GLY A 58 12.12 4.18 0.02
N ALA A 59 13.12 4.43 -0.83
CA ALA A 59 13.09 5.47 -1.85
C ALA A 59 13.32 4.91 -3.27
N ARG A 60 12.99 5.70 -4.30
CA ARG A 60 13.34 5.39 -5.69
C ARG A 60 14.85 5.57 -5.90
N GLY A 61 15.43 4.83 -6.85
CA GLY A 61 16.84 4.99 -7.20
C GLY A 61 17.84 4.31 -6.26
N GLY A 62 17.41 3.65 -5.18
CA GLY A 62 18.29 2.99 -4.20
C GLY A 62 19.02 1.71 -4.70
N GLY A 63 18.92 1.34 -5.98
CA GLY A 63 19.62 0.18 -6.55
C GLY A 63 19.04 -1.18 -6.19
N LYS A 64 17.75 -1.25 -5.84
CA LYS A 64 17.06 -2.45 -5.35
C LYS A 64 17.05 -3.60 -6.36
N SER A 65 16.64 -3.37 -7.60
CA SER A 65 16.58 -4.42 -8.63
C SER A 65 17.97 -4.96 -9.01
N TRP A 66 19.03 -4.13 -8.91
CA TRP A 66 20.40 -4.60 -9.01
C TRP A 66 20.74 -5.59 -7.90
N ALA A 67 20.38 -5.27 -6.67
CA ALA A 67 20.63 -6.13 -5.51
C ALA A 67 19.89 -7.48 -5.61
N VAL A 68 18.64 -7.48 -6.11
CA VAL A 68 17.88 -8.71 -6.40
C VAL A 68 18.63 -9.59 -7.40
N ARG A 69 19.00 -9.03 -8.56
CA ARG A 69 19.74 -9.79 -9.60
C ARG A 69 21.05 -10.35 -9.07
N THR A 70 21.83 -9.52 -8.40
CA THR A 70 23.13 -9.92 -7.82
C THR A 70 22.95 -11.02 -6.78
N LYS A 71 21.95 -10.90 -5.88
CA LYS A 71 21.66 -11.93 -4.88
C LYS A 71 21.23 -13.24 -5.53
N ALA A 72 20.38 -13.19 -6.55
CA ALA A 72 19.95 -14.37 -7.27
C ALA A 72 21.12 -15.08 -7.96
N ILE A 73 22.01 -14.34 -8.62
CA ILE A 73 23.24 -14.89 -9.24
C ILE A 73 24.13 -15.57 -8.18
N LEU A 74 24.43 -14.86 -7.08
CA LEU A 74 25.31 -15.38 -6.03
C LEU A 74 24.76 -16.67 -5.38
N LEU A 75 23.43 -16.74 -5.15
CA LEU A 75 22.79 -17.94 -4.61
C LEU A 75 22.82 -19.10 -5.61
N SER A 76 22.55 -18.84 -6.90
CA SER A 76 22.59 -19.86 -7.95
C SER A 76 23.97 -20.45 -8.14
N LEU A 77 25.01 -19.65 -8.00
CA LEU A 77 26.40 -20.13 -8.11
C LEU A 77 26.84 -20.89 -6.85
N ARG A 78 26.40 -20.45 -5.67
CA ARG A 78 26.81 -21.04 -4.38
C ARG A 78 26.16 -22.38 -4.09
N TYR A 79 24.89 -22.55 -4.50
CA TYR A 79 24.11 -23.73 -4.13
C TYR A 79 23.66 -24.49 -5.39
N PRO A 80 24.40 -25.51 -5.84
CA PRO A 80 24.02 -26.31 -7.00
C PRO A 80 22.62 -26.91 -6.86
N GLY A 81 21.78 -26.72 -7.86
CA GLY A 81 20.40 -27.24 -7.88
C GLY A 81 19.35 -26.37 -7.19
N ILE A 82 19.70 -25.23 -6.59
CA ILE A 82 18.75 -24.34 -5.93
C ILE A 82 17.73 -23.75 -6.91
N LYS A 83 16.47 -23.63 -6.48
CA LYS A 83 15.37 -23.08 -7.27
C LYS A 83 14.97 -21.70 -6.76
N LEU A 84 15.13 -20.68 -7.59
CA LEU A 84 14.79 -19.31 -7.27
C LEU A 84 13.61 -18.83 -8.13
N LEU A 85 12.79 -17.93 -7.57
CA LEU A 85 11.71 -17.24 -8.26
C LEU A 85 11.89 -15.74 -8.15
N ILE A 86 11.72 -15.01 -9.25
CA ILE A 86 11.61 -13.55 -9.27
C ILE A 86 10.23 -13.18 -9.81
N VAL A 87 9.47 -12.41 -9.03
CA VAL A 87 8.10 -11.97 -9.37
C VAL A 87 8.04 -10.45 -9.43
N ARG A 88 7.33 -9.94 -10.42
CA ARG A 88 6.87 -8.55 -10.51
C ARG A 88 5.38 -8.49 -10.85
N ARG A 89 4.78 -7.30 -10.77
CA ARG A 89 3.38 -7.12 -11.14
C ARG A 89 3.13 -7.44 -12.62
N THR A 90 3.97 -6.94 -13.54
CA THR A 90 3.75 -7.12 -14.98
C THR A 90 4.94 -7.77 -15.67
N TYR A 91 4.65 -8.50 -16.76
CA TYR A 91 5.69 -9.17 -17.56
C TYR A 91 6.62 -8.18 -18.30
N PRO A 92 6.14 -7.07 -18.92
CA PRO A 92 7.03 -6.08 -19.54
C PRO A 92 8.07 -5.51 -18.56
N GLU A 93 7.66 -5.19 -17.32
CA GLU A 93 8.57 -4.71 -16.29
C GLU A 93 9.58 -5.78 -15.87
N LEU A 94 9.13 -7.02 -15.71
CA LEU A 94 9.99 -8.15 -15.39
C LEU A 94 11.04 -8.38 -16.50
N MET A 95 10.61 -8.31 -17.76
CA MET A 95 11.47 -8.43 -18.93
C MET A 95 12.53 -7.32 -18.96
N GLY A 96 12.12 -6.07 -18.78
CA GLY A 96 13.01 -4.90 -18.84
C GLY A 96 14.01 -4.85 -17.69
N ASN A 97 13.53 -5.08 -16.46
CA ASN A 97 14.34 -4.87 -15.25
C ASN A 97 15.18 -6.09 -14.83
N HIS A 98 14.79 -7.31 -15.24
CA HIS A 98 15.49 -8.53 -14.80
C HIS A 98 15.93 -9.41 -15.95
N ILE A 99 15.01 -9.88 -16.80
CA ILE A 99 15.30 -10.96 -17.75
C ILE A 99 16.37 -10.53 -18.76
N ARG A 100 16.20 -9.38 -19.42
CA ARG A 100 17.17 -8.89 -20.44
C ARG A 100 18.57 -8.69 -19.84
N ILE A 101 18.62 -8.11 -18.64
CA ILE A 101 19.89 -7.80 -17.96
C ILE A 101 20.58 -9.10 -17.54
N LEU A 102 19.86 -10.03 -16.90
CA LEU A 102 20.42 -11.32 -16.47
C LEU A 102 20.86 -12.18 -17.67
N ARG A 103 20.12 -12.17 -18.76
CA ARG A 103 20.55 -12.86 -20.01
C ARG A 103 21.86 -12.34 -20.53
N SER A 104 22.04 -11.01 -20.52
CA SER A 104 23.31 -10.40 -20.95
C SER A 104 24.44 -10.68 -19.98
N GLN A 105 24.23 -10.51 -18.68
CA GLN A 105 25.27 -10.73 -17.65
C GLN A 105 25.71 -12.20 -17.52
N LEU A 106 24.81 -13.14 -17.79
CA LEU A 106 25.04 -14.57 -17.65
C LEU A 106 25.29 -15.29 -18.98
N ALA A 107 25.57 -14.53 -20.04
CA ALA A 107 25.92 -15.12 -21.34
C ALA A 107 27.10 -16.09 -21.21
N GLY A 108 26.91 -17.33 -21.67
CA GLY A 108 27.89 -18.40 -21.52
C GLY A 108 27.92 -19.10 -20.14
N ILE A 109 27.24 -18.57 -19.12
CA ILE A 109 27.16 -19.13 -17.76
C ILE A 109 25.82 -19.85 -17.53
N ALA A 110 24.71 -19.23 -17.97
CA ALA A 110 23.37 -19.81 -17.88
C ALA A 110 22.62 -19.70 -19.20
N LYS A 111 21.72 -20.64 -19.46
CA LYS A 111 20.86 -20.68 -20.65
C LYS A 111 19.45 -20.23 -20.28
N TYR A 112 18.92 -19.28 -21.03
CA TYR A 112 17.53 -18.83 -20.86
C TYR A 112 16.60 -19.64 -21.78
N ASN A 113 15.53 -20.19 -21.21
CA ASN A 113 14.44 -20.81 -21.94
C ASN A 113 13.25 -19.83 -21.96
N ASP A 114 12.90 -19.33 -23.13
CA ASP A 114 11.82 -18.35 -23.26
C ASP A 114 10.43 -18.96 -23.07
N LYS A 115 10.24 -20.24 -23.42
CA LYS A 115 8.95 -20.92 -23.21
C LYS A 115 8.64 -21.08 -21.72
N ASP A 116 9.62 -21.51 -20.94
CA ASP A 116 9.45 -21.77 -19.51
C ASP A 116 9.77 -20.56 -18.64
N LYS A 117 10.17 -19.43 -19.25
CA LYS A 117 10.62 -18.21 -18.53
C LYS A 117 11.64 -18.52 -17.45
N LEU A 118 12.69 -19.27 -17.79
CA LEU A 118 13.63 -19.89 -16.87
C LEU A 118 15.09 -19.68 -17.30
N LEU A 119 15.95 -19.21 -16.41
CA LEU A 119 17.39 -19.29 -16.53
C LEU A 119 17.89 -20.57 -15.85
N ARG A 120 18.65 -21.40 -16.57
CA ARG A 120 19.26 -22.64 -16.07
C ARG A 120 20.78 -22.54 -16.09
N PHE A 121 21.39 -22.75 -14.95
CA PHE A 121 22.85 -22.82 -14.78
C PHE A 121 23.37 -24.24 -15.02
N SER A 122 24.64 -24.36 -15.36
CA SER A 122 25.30 -25.66 -15.59
C SER A 122 25.34 -26.55 -14.33
N ASN A 123 25.32 -25.96 -13.14
CA ASN A 123 25.27 -26.65 -11.85
C ASN A 123 23.86 -27.12 -11.44
N GLY A 124 22.85 -27.00 -12.35
CA GLY A 124 21.47 -27.40 -12.12
C GLY A 124 20.58 -26.33 -11.44
N SER A 125 21.16 -25.22 -10.96
CA SER A 125 20.39 -24.12 -10.37
C SER A 125 19.50 -23.44 -11.38
N THR A 126 18.38 -22.89 -10.91
CA THR A 126 17.39 -22.23 -11.80
C THR A 126 16.91 -20.91 -11.22
N ILE A 127 16.67 -19.92 -12.09
CA ILE A 127 15.95 -18.69 -11.77
C ILE A 127 14.70 -18.65 -12.67
N SER A 128 13.54 -18.85 -12.07
CA SER A 128 12.24 -18.73 -12.72
C SER A 128 11.74 -17.29 -12.65
N PHE A 129 11.00 -16.88 -13.67
CA PHE A 129 10.38 -15.55 -13.77
C PHE A 129 8.88 -15.66 -13.87
N SER A 130 8.14 -15.01 -12.99
CA SER A 130 6.68 -14.94 -13.04
C SER A 130 6.19 -13.53 -12.80
N TYR A 131 4.94 -13.26 -13.15
CA TYR A 131 4.27 -12.00 -12.87
C TYR A 131 2.90 -12.27 -12.26
N CYS A 132 2.37 -11.28 -11.54
CA CYS A 132 1.05 -11.35 -10.91
C CYS A 132 0.38 -9.98 -11.03
N ALA A 133 -0.40 -9.79 -12.11
CA ALA A 133 -1.18 -8.57 -12.33
C ALA A 133 -2.56 -8.65 -11.67
N CYS A 134 -3.12 -9.86 -11.55
CA CYS A 134 -4.38 -10.15 -10.88
C CYS A 134 -4.31 -11.52 -10.20
N ASP A 135 -5.31 -11.84 -9.37
CA ASP A 135 -5.32 -13.07 -8.57
C ASP A 135 -5.34 -14.35 -9.41
N LYS A 136 -5.93 -14.30 -10.62
CA LYS A 136 -5.89 -15.44 -11.58
C LYS A 136 -4.48 -15.81 -12.01
N ASP A 137 -3.54 -14.88 -11.96
CA ASP A 137 -2.15 -15.17 -12.29
C ASP A 137 -1.46 -16.10 -11.29
N LEU A 138 -2.00 -16.23 -10.07
CA LEU A 138 -1.52 -17.14 -9.04
C LEU A 138 -1.64 -18.62 -9.43
N ASP A 139 -2.59 -18.97 -10.33
CA ASP A 139 -2.79 -20.32 -10.82
C ASP A 139 -1.51 -20.89 -11.48
N ARG A 140 -0.68 -20.02 -12.08
CA ARG A 140 0.60 -20.41 -12.68
C ARG A 140 1.64 -20.89 -11.67
N LEU A 141 1.48 -20.50 -10.40
CA LEU A 141 2.38 -20.85 -9.31
C LEU A 141 1.89 -22.04 -8.49
N GLN A 142 0.67 -22.53 -8.77
CA GLN A 142 0.14 -23.71 -8.09
C GLN A 142 0.99 -24.93 -8.39
N GLY A 143 1.31 -25.70 -7.34
CA GLY A 143 2.11 -26.92 -7.45
C GLY A 143 3.61 -26.73 -7.64
N VAL A 144 4.11 -25.49 -7.76
CA VAL A 144 5.54 -25.21 -7.92
C VAL A 144 6.20 -24.94 -6.56
N GLU A 145 7.47 -25.34 -6.42
CA GLU A 145 8.25 -25.21 -5.20
C GLU A 145 9.53 -24.43 -5.45
N TYR A 146 9.82 -23.50 -4.56
CA TYR A 146 11.05 -22.69 -4.59
C TYR A 146 11.76 -22.69 -3.26
N ASP A 147 13.06 -22.45 -3.30
CA ASP A 147 13.91 -22.28 -2.12
C ASP A 147 14.03 -20.80 -1.76
N ILE A 148 14.08 -19.94 -2.76
CA ILE A 148 14.19 -18.48 -2.60
C ILE A 148 13.15 -17.79 -3.48
N ILE A 149 12.47 -16.81 -2.93
CA ILE A 149 11.49 -15.99 -3.66
C ILE A 149 11.91 -14.51 -3.55
N PHE A 150 11.90 -13.81 -4.68
CA PHE A 150 12.07 -12.38 -4.75
C PHE A 150 10.77 -11.74 -5.25
N LEU A 151 10.16 -10.90 -4.43
CA LEU A 151 9.03 -10.04 -4.79
C LEU A 151 9.59 -8.65 -5.07
N ASP A 152 9.85 -8.35 -6.35
CA ASP A 152 10.39 -7.04 -6.74
C ASP A 152 9.25 -6.04 -6.93
N GLU A 153 9.36 -4.89 -6.27
CA GLU A 153 8.29 -3.91 -6.08
C GLU A 153 7.05 -4.52 -5.41
N ALA A 154 7.27 -5.21 -4.29
CA ALA A 154 6.25 -5.98 -3.57
C ALA A 154 5.00 -5.18 -3.20
N THR A 155 5.12 -3.87 -2.94
CA THR A 155 3.98 -3.00 -2.65
C THR A 155 2.98 -2.85 -3.80
N GLN A 156 3.35 -3.25 -5.03
CA GLN A 156 2.41 -3.30 -6.16
C GLN A 156 1.51 -4.55 -6.16
N LEU A 157 1.85 -5.56 -5.38
CA LEU A 157 1.06 -6.78 -5.17
C LEU A 157 0.16 -6.61 -3.95
N SER A 158 -1.03 -7.20 -3.97
CA SER A 158 -1.90 -7.23 -2.79
C SER A 158 -1.30 -8.13 -1.69
N GLU A 159 -1.75 -7.97 -0.45
CA GLU A 159 -1.36 -8.87 0.66
C GLU A 159 -1.68 -10.32 0.33
N PHE A 160 -2.87 -10.60 -0.23
CA PHE A 160 -3.27 -11.93 -0.66
C PHE A 160 -2.33 -12.52 -1.70
N GLN A 161 -1.97 -11.73 -2.73
CA GLN A 161 -1.01 -12.16 -3.76
C GLN A 161 0.36 -12.47 -3.15
N MET A 162 0.87 -11.60 -2.26
CA MET A 162 2.15 -11.83 -1.59
C MET A 162 2.12 -13.10 -0.73
N LYS A 163 1.09 -13.29 0.11
CA LYS A 163 0.93 -14.49 0.95
C LYS A 163 0.83 -15.76 0.09
N SER A 164 0.06 -15.73 -1.00
CA SER A 164 -0.10 -16.86 -1.92
C SER A 164 1.21 -17.24 -2.63
N ILE A 165 1.97 -16.26 -3.11
CA ILE A 165 3.26 -16.49 -3.75
C ILE A 165 4.27 -17.04 -2.73
N THR A 166 4.28 -16.50 -1.51
CA THR A 166 5.21 -16.93 -0.47
C THR A 166 4.92 -18.36 0.04
N ALA A 167 3.70 -18.85 -0.11
CA ALA A 167 3.36 -20.26 0.19
C ALA A 167 4.08 -21.27 -0.72
N CYS A 168 4.62 -20.82 -1.87
CA CYS A 168 5.47 -21.63 -2.73
C CYS A 168 6.90 -21.86 -2.18
N LEU A 169 7.26 -21.25 -1.02
CA LEU A 169 8.54 -21.43 -0.34
C LEU A 169 8.58 -22.77 0.43
N ARG A 170 8.48 -23.86 -0.30
CA ARG A 170 8.35 -25.22 0.25
C ARG A 170 9.31 -26.25 -0.35
N GLY A 171 10.39 -25.82 -1.02
CA GLY A 171 11.38 -26.74 -1.59
C GLY A 171 11.91 -27.72 -0.54
N VAL A 172 11.98 -29.00 -0.89
CA VAL A 172 12.36 -30.09 0.04
C VAL A 172 13.87 -30.20 0.33
N GLY A 173 14.71 -29.39 -0.33
CA GLY A 173 16.15 -29.37 -0.16
C GLY A 173 16.64 -28.71 1.14
N THR A 174 17.88 -28.92 1.49
CA THR A 174 18.59 -28.29 2.65
C THR A 174 18.99 -26.84 2.40
N PHE A 175 18.53 -26.25 1.29
CA PHE A 175 18.81 -24.87 0.92
C PHE A 175 18.15 -23.88 1.86
N PRO A 176 18.73 -22.67 2.02
CA PRO A 176 18.06 -21.61 2.77
C PRO A 176 16.68 -21.31 2.19
N LYS A 177 15.67 -21.13 3.04
CA LYS A 177 14.32 -20.72 2.66
C LYS A 177 14.15 -19.25 3.02
N ARG A 178 14.11 -18.36 2.01
CA ARG A 178 14.04 -16.92 2.23
C ARG A 178 13.19 -16.23 1.19
N ILE A 179 12.57 -15.15 1.62
CA ILE A 179 11.78 -14.26 0.79
C ILE A 179 12.40 -12.87 0.88
N TYR A 180 12.64 -12.28 -0.28
CA TYR A 180 13.19 -10.94 -0.44
C TYR A 180 12.12 -10.05 -1.03
N TYR A 181 11.82 -8.94 -0.36
CA TYR A 181 10.85 -7.94 -0.79
C TYR A 181 11.60 -6.66 -1.15
N THR A 182 11.54 -6.21 -2.39
CA THR A 182 11.91 -4.81 -2.65
C THR A 182 10.64 -3.97 -2.68
N CYS A 183 10.70 -2.76 -2.15
CA CYS A 183 9.51 -1.95 -1.98
C CYS A 183 9.82 -0.46 -1.95
N ASN A 184 8.83 0.31 -2.38
CA ASN A 184 8.71 1.74 -2.14
C ASN A 184 7.37 2.00 -1.47
N PRO A 185 7.18 3.12 -0.75
CA PRO A 185 5.86 3.51 -0.28
C PRO A 185 4.86 3.64 -1.43
N GLY A 186 3.62 3.23 -1.22
CA GLY A 186 2.52 3.25 -2.20
C GLY A 186 2.15 1.89 -2.76
N GLY A 187 0.99 1.81 -3.42
CA GLY A 187 0.45 0.59 -4.02
C GLY A 187 -0.39 -0.27 -3.07
N GLN A 188 -1.02 -1.31 -3.63
CA GLN A 188 -2.01 -2.16 -2.93
C GLN A 188 -1.44 -2.87 -1.69
N GLY A 189 -0.17 -3.28 -1.73
CA GLY A 189 0.50 -3.97 -0.63
C GLY A 189 1.17 -3.05 0.37
N HIS A 190 0.99 -1.72 0.25
CA HIS A 190 1.63 -0.75 1.15
C HIS A 190 1.36 -1.06 2.62
N GLY A 191 0.08 -1.24 2.99
CA GLY A 191 -0.31 -1.51 4.37
C GLY A 191 0.33 -2.77 4.96
N TYR A 192 0.37 -3.86 4.19
CA TYR A 192 1.01 -5.10 4.62
C TYR A 192 2.54 -4.94 4.81
N ILE A 193 3.23 -4.35 3.84
CA ILE A 193 4.68 -4.12 3.91
C ILE A 193 5.01 -3.15 5.06
N LYS A 194 4.23 -2.07 5.23
CA LYS A 194 4.38 -1.14 6.36
C LYS A 194 4.20 -1.87 7.69
N ARG A 195 3.14 -2.66 7.85
CA ARG A 195 2.85 -3.42 9.07
C ARG A 195 4.03 -4.31 9.49
N ILE A 196 4.52 -5.16 8.58
CA ILE A 196 5.53 -6.17 8.92
C ILE A 196 6.96 -5.64 9.01
N PHE A 197 7.33 -4.60 8.24
CA PHE A 197 8.70 -4.13 8.16
C PHE A 197 8.96 -2.78 8.82
N ILE A 198 7.99 -1.87 8.79
CA ILE A 198 8.16 -0.50 9.29
C ILE A 198 7.60 -0.40 10.71
N ASP A 199 6.30 -0.70 10.88
CA ASP A 199 5.62 -0.62 12.17
C ASP A 199 5.97 -1.81 13.08
N ARG A 200 6.47 -2.92 12.49
CA ARG A 200 6.83 -4.15 13.19
C ARG A 200 5.70 -4.69 14.05
N ARG A 201 4.48 -4.63 13.52
CA ARG A 201 3.28 -5.19 14.14
C ARG A 201 3.04 -6.58 13.56
N TYR A 202 3.15 -7.60 14.40
CA TYR A 202 3.06 -9.01 13.98
C TYR A 202 1.74 -9.62 14.45
N GLU A 203 1.17 -10.46 13.60
CA GLU A 203 -0.04 -11.23 13.87
C GLU A 203 0.33 -12.54 14.57
N GLU A 204 -0.69 -13.23 15.10
CA GLU A 204 -0.51 -14.56 15.69
C GLU A 204 0.13 -15.52 14.67
N GLY A 205 1.20 -16.21 15.08
CA GLY A 205 1.99 -17.08 14.20
C GLY A 205 3.14 -16.39 13.45
N GLU A 206 3.25 -15.06 13.47
CA GLU A 206 4.40 -14.33 12.92
C GLU A 206 5.47 -14.10 14.01
N ASN A 207 6.73 -14.48 13.71
CA ASN A 207 7.85 -14.27 14.64
C ASN A 207 8.67 -13.05 14.19
N GLN A 208 8.78 -12.01 15.02
CA GLN A 208 9.52 -10.79 14.72
C GLN A 208 11.00 -11.05 14.31
N ASN A 209 11.63 -12.12 14.80
CA ASN A 209 13.02 -12.45 14.48
C ASN A 209 13.18 -12.97 13.04
N ASP A 210 12.09 -13.34 12.38
CA ASP A 210 12.10 -13.78 10.98
C ASP A 210 12.19 -12.60 10.00
N TYR A 211 12.00 -11.35 10.47
CA TYR A 211 11.90 -10.16 9.63
C TYR A 211 13.10 -9.23 9.80
N THR A 212 13.63 -8.75 8.68
CA THR A 212 14.65 -7.70 8.63
C THR A 212 14.28 -6.68 7.59
N PHE A 213 14.33 -5.40 7.93
CA PHE A 213 14.17 -4.30 6.99
C PHE A 213 15.46 -3.52 6.83
N ILE A 214 15.83 -3.25 5.59
CA ILE A 214 17.01 -2.45 5.23
C ILE A 214 16.50 -1.27 4.40
N GLN A 215 16.53 -0.08 5.00
CA GLN A 215 16.16 1.14 4.29
C GLN A 215 17.23 1.48 3.26
N SER A 216 16.80 1.81 2.04
CA SER A 216 17.65 2.27 0.94
C SER A 216 17.08 3.53 0.32
N LEU A 217 17.85 4.59 0.37
CA LEU A 217 17.55 5.89 -0.22
C LEU A 217 18.34 6.09 -1.52
N VAL A 218 17.98 7.11 -2.29
CA VAL A 218 18.71 7.46 -3.52
C VAL A 218 20.18 7.80 -3.24
N THR A 219 20.47 8.44 -2.11
CA THR A 219 21.81 8.81 -1.65
C THR A 219 22.71 7.61 -1.34
N ASP A 220 22.12 6.44 -1.06
CA ASP A 220 22.85 5.20 -0.84
C ASP A 220 23.39 4.59 -2.15
N ASN A 221 22.91 5.07 -3.32
CA ASN A 221 23.31 4.58 -4.64
C ASN A 221 24.37 5.47 -5.29
N ALA A 222 25.62 5.31 -4.86
CA ALA A 222 26.73 6.09 -5.37
C ALA A 222 26.94 5.99 -6.91
N ALA A 223 26.54 4.87 -7.54
CA ALA A 223 26.61 4.71 -8.98
C ALA A 223 25.64 5.64 -9.69
N LEU A 224 24.38 5.70 -9.22
CA LEU A 224 23.37 6.61 -9.74
C LEU A 224 23.77 8.08 -9.51
N MET A 225 24.28 8.40 -8.32
CA MET A 225 24.72 9.77 -8.00
C MET A 225 25.86 10.26 -8.88
N ARG A 226 26.77 9.36 -9.28
CA ARG A 226 27.84 9.71 -10.24
C ARG A 226 27.34 9.84 -11.67
N SER A 227 26.42 8.97 -12.11
CA SER A 227 25.92 8.97 -13.49
C SER A 227 24.85 10.04 -13.75
N GLN A 228 24.07 10.40 -12.74
CA GLN A 228 22.95 11.35 -12.81
C GLN A 228 22.90 12.25 -11.56
N PRO A 229 23.82 13.23 -11.43
CA PRO A 229 23.88 14.12 -10.24
C PRO A 229 22.60 14.91 -10.01
N ASP A 230 21.87 15.25 -11.08
CA ASP A 230 20.64 16.04 -11.01
C ASP A 230 19.39 15.23 -10.65
N TYR A 231 19.50 13.91 -10.48
CA TYR A 231 18.35 13.06 -10.18
C TYR A 231 17.71 13.42 -8.83
N ILE A 232 18.50 13.83 -7.82
CA ILE A 232 17.96 14.32 -6.54
C ILE A 232 17.12 15.58 -6.77
N LYS A 233 17.59 16.55 -7.55
CA LYS A 233 16.83 17.77 -7.86
C LYS A 233 15.50 17.46 -8.55
N GLN A 234 15.49 16.46 -9.45
CA GLN A 234 14.24 16.01 -10.07
C GLN A 234 13.25 15.46 -9.05
N LEU A 235 13.72 14.71 -8.05
CA LEU A 235 12.87 14.20 -6.96
C LEU A 235 12.44 15.33 -6.01
N GLU A 236 13.27 16.32 -5.75
CA GLU A 236 12.95 17.50 -4.94
C GLU A 236 11.87 18.38 -5.57
N ALA A 237 11.82 18.43 -6.90
CA ALA A 237 10.80 19.18 -7.65
C ALA A 237 9.42 18.51 -7.69
N LEU A 238 9.29 17.27 -7.18
CA LEU A 238 8.03 16.57 -7.10
C LEU A 238 7.09 17.21 -6.07
N PRO A 239 5.77 17.03 -6.23
CA PRO A 239 4.79 17.37 -5.18
C PRO A 239 5.22 16.84 -3.80
N PRO A 240 4.94 17.57 -2.71
CA PRO A 240 5.48 17.24 -1.37
C PRO A 240 5.27 15.77 -0.96
N LYS A 241 4.12 15.19 -1.20
CA LYS A 241 3.82 13.79 -0.88
C LYS A 241 4.69 12.80 -1.66
N LEU A 242 4.81 13.01 -2.98
CA LEU A 242 5.67 12.18 -3.84
C LEU A 242 7.14 12.30 -3.47
N ARG A 243 7.59 13.52 -3.20
CA ARG A 243 8.94 13.77 -2.72
C ARG A 243 9.20 13.04 -1.41
N ASP A 244 8.27 13.13 -0.46
CA ASP A 244 8.39 12.46 0.84
C ASP A 244 8.47 10.94 0.70
N ALA A 245 7.65 10.35 -0.17
CA ALA A 245 7.68 8.91 -0.45
C ALA A 245 8.92 8.50 -1.26
N TRP A 246 9.28 9.22 -2.33
CA TRP A 246 10.28 8.75 -3.29
C TRP A 246 11.69 9.20 -3.02
N LEU A 247 11.88 10.37 -2.37
CA LEU A 247 13.20 10.86 -1.97
C LEU A 247 13.55 10.43 -0.56
N TYR A 248 12.65 10.65 0.39
CA TYR A 248 12.92 10.39 1.80
C TYR A 248 12.45 9.00 2.28
N GLY A 249 11.71 8.26 1.44
CA GLY A 249 11.23 6.92 1.76
C GLY A 249 10.27 6.90 2.95
N ARG A 250 9.44 7.93 3.11
CA ARG A 250 8.43 8.01 4.17
C ARG A 250 7.25 7.09 3.87
N TRP A 251 6.84 6.32 4.85
CA TRP A 251 5.77 5.34 4.73
C TRP A 251 4.39 5.82 5.18
N ASP A 252 4.32 7.02 5.76
CA ASP A 252 3.05 7.60 6.22
C ASP A 252 2.33 8.39 5.12
N VAL A 253 2.97 8.56 3.96
CA VAL A 253 2.45 9.32 2.82
C VAL A 253 2.78 8.57 1.53
N TYR A 254 1.77 8.29 0.69
CA TYR A 254 1.99 7.71 -0.63
C TYR A 254 0.99 8.24 -1.67
N GLU A 255 1.36 8.15 -2.95
CA GLU A 255 0.56 8.62 -4.07
C GLU A 255 -0.67 7.73 -4.30
N GLY A 256 -1.82 8.36 -4.60
CA GLY A 256 -3.04 7.67 -4.98
C GLY A 256 -3.92 7.22 -3.83
N GLN A 257 -3.57 7.54 -2.58
CA GLN A 257 -4.43 7.30 -1.43
C GLN A 257 -5.69 8.17 -1.54
N PHE A 258 -6.87 7.56 -1.44
CA PHE A 258 -8.13 8.27 -1.57
C PHE A 258 -8.38 9.20 -0.38
N PHE A 259 -8.24 8.69 0.85
CA PHE A 259 -8.36 9.49 2.08
C PHE A 259 -6.98 9.97 2.53
N GLU A 260 -6.46 10.98 1.84
CA GLU A 260 -5.12 11.52 2.08
C GLU A 260 -4.95 12.21 3.44
N GLU A 261 -6.04 12.62 4.04
CA GLU A 261 -6.09 13.29 5.34
C GLU A 261 -5.87 12.31 6.49
N PHE A 262 -6.19 11.01 6.28
CA PHE A 262 -6.12 10.03 7.36
C PHE A 262 -4.70 9.89 7.91
N ALA A 263 -4.58 10.05 9.22
CA ALA A 263 -3.32 9.90 9.95
C ALA A 263 -3.51 9.04 11.21
N ASP A 264 -2.61 8.08 11.40
CA ASP A 264 -2.47 7.26 12.61
C ASP A 264 -1.11 7.59 13.26
N ARG A 265 -1.14 8.38 14.33
CA ARG A 265 0.06 8.85 15.07
C ARG A 265 -0.05 8.47 16.53
N PRO A 266 0.56 7.36 16.95
CA PRO A 266 0.44 6.85 18.33
C PRO A 266 0.86 7.84 19.42
N GLU A 267 1.82 8.71 19.12
CA GLU A 267 2.27 9.77 20.01
C GLU A 267 1.17 10.81 20.34
N HIS A 268 0.16 10.92 19.48
CA HIS A 268 -0.95 11.87 19.59
C HIS A 268 -2.30 11.22 19.96
N TYR A 269 -2.32 9.96 20.38
CA TYR A 269 -3.56 9.27 20.76
C TYR A 269 -4.29 9.93 21.94
N ARG A 270 -3.60 10.67 22.78
CA ARG A 270 -4.19 11.31 23.95
C ARG A 270 -4.57 12.78 23.73
N ASP A 271 -3.77 13.52 22.98
CA ASP A 271 -3.99 14.94 22.70
C ASP A 271 -4.85 15.18 21.44
N ARG A 272 -5.09 14.13 20.62
CA ARG A 272 -5.93 14.11 19.42
C ARG A 272 -5.48 15.06 18.30
N ARG A 273 -4.23 15.55 18.36
CA ARG A 273 -3.70 16.49 17.35
C ARG A 273 -3.03 15.73 16.21
N TYR A 274 -3.43 16.07 14.98
CA TYR A 274 -2.86 15.48 13.77
C TYR A 274 -2.91 13.94 13.74
N SER A 275 -3.83 13.33 14.51
CA SER A 275 -4.11 11.89 14.50
C SER A 275 -5.61 11.64 14.55
N HIS A 276 -6.11 10.81 13.64
CA HIS A 276 -7.50 10.36 13.66
C HIS A 276 -7.70 9.21 14.64
N VAL A 277 -6.65 8.39 14.82
CA VAL A 277 -6.68 7.30 15.78
C VAL A 277 -6.37 7.85 17.16
N ILE A 278 -7.22 7.50 18.13
CA ILE A 278 -7.12 7.97 19.51
C ILE A 278 -7.29 6.83 20.52
N ALA A 279 -6.79 7.03 21.72
CA ALA A 279 -7.04 6.09 22.81
C ALA A 279 -8.53 6.09 23.18
N PRO A 280 -9.15 4.92 23.43
CA PRO A 280 -10.51 4.83 23.96
C PRO A 280 -10.68 5.62 25.26
N PHE A 281 -11.87 6.21 25.43
CA PHE A 281 -12.29 6.89 26.66
C PHE A 281 -13.78 6.62 26.94
N ASP A 282 -14.22 6.87 28.14
CA ASP A 282 -15.62 6.67 28.55
C ASP A 282 -16.53 7.68 27.86
N ILE A 283 -17.55 7.18 27.16
CA ILE A 283 -18.46 8.03 26.38
C ILE A 283 -19.42 8.76 27.31
N PRO A 284 -19.45 10.10 27.30
CA PRO A 284 -20.40 10.87 28.09
C PRO A 284 -21.85 10.42 27.85
N PRO A 285 -22.68 10.37 28.93
CA PRO A 285 -24.05 9.82 28.81
C PRO A 285 -24.96 10.60 27.89
N ASP A 286 -24.73 11.87 27.70
CA ASP A 286 -25.48 12.81 26.89
C ASP A 286 -25.09 12.84 25.41
N TRP A 287 -24.02 12.15 25.02
CA TRP A 287 -23.65 12.02 23.62
C TRP A 287 -24.59 11.05 22.89
N ARG A 288 -24.92 11.41 21.64
CA ARG A 288 -25.79 10.59 20.79
C ARG A 288 -25.01 9.44 20.19
N ILE A 289 -25.64 8.25 20.19
CA ILE A 289 -25.04 7.03 19.61
C ILE A 289 -25.73 6.72 18.28
N PHE A 290 -24.90 6.37 17.28
CA PHE A 290 -25.33 5.96 15.95
C PHE A 290 -24.67 4.63 15.60
N ARG A 291 -25.31 3.91 14.70
CA ARG A 291 -24.80 2.72 14.04
C ARG A 291 -24.90 2.91 12.54
N SER A 292 -23.82 2.62 11.81
CA SER A 292 -23.80 2.53 10.36
C SER A 292 -23.53 1.10 9.92
N PHE A 293 -24.08 0.70 8.77
CA PHE A 293 -24.00 -0.68 8.32
C PHE A 293 -23.92 -0.78 6.79
N ASP A 294 -22.98 -1.59 6.31
CA ASP A 294 -22.83 -2.03 4.93
C ASP A 294 -22.91 -3.57 4.89
N TRP A 295 -23.80 -4.11 4.03
CA TRP A 295 -24.04 -5.55 3.95
C TRP A 295 -23.06 -6.25 3.02
N GLY A 296 -22.55 -7.41 3.45
CA GLY A 296 -21.78 -8.32 2.61
C GLY A 296 -21.96 -9.77 3.05
N TYR A 297 -21.98 -10.68 2.08
CA TYR A 297 -22.04 -12.14 2.32
C TYR A 297 -20.74 -12.80 1.87
N ASN A 298 -20.43 -12.74 0.56
CA ASN A 298 -19.15 -13.20 0.00
C ASN A 298 -18.04 -12.17 0.20
N ARG A 299 -18.40 -10.91 0.29
CA ARG A 299 -17.56 -9.79 0.71
C ARG A 299 -17.82 -9.51 2.18
N PRO A 300 -16.90 -8.88 2.91
CA PRO A 300 -17.12 -8.51 4.29
C PRO A 300 -18.33 -7.59 4.47
N PHE A 301 -19.10 -7.76 5.53
CA PHE A 301 -19.98 -6.72 6.03
C PHE A 301 -19.22 -5.79 6.97
N SER A 302 -19.68 -4.55 7.10
CA SER A 302 -19.15 -3.58 8.06
C SER A 302 -20.24 -2.99 8.90
N CYS A 303 -20.03 -2.95 10.22
CA CYS A 303 -20.87 -2.28 11.19
C CYS A 303 -20.01 -1.40 12.10
N GLY A 304 -20.30 -0.10 12.15
CA GLY A 304 -19.60 0.84 13.01
C GLY A 304 -20.55 1.50 14.00
N TRP A 305 -20.11 1.66 15.26
CA TRP A 305 -20.83 2.46 16.26
C TRP A 305 -20.10 3.77 16.49
N TRP A 306 -20.87 4.84 16.53
CA TRP A 306 -20.40 6.21 16.57
C TRP A 306 -20.99 6.95 17.76
N ALA A 307 -20.16 7.62 18.54
CA ALA A 307 -20.59 8.65 19.46
C ALA A 307 -20.40 10.03 18.82
N VAL A 308 -21.36 10.90 19.00
CA VAL A 308 -21.28 12.29 18.44
C VAL A 308 -21.47 13.27 19.58
N ASP A 309 -20.48 14.15 19.75
CA ASP A 309 -20.49 15.19 20.77
C ASP A 309 -21.39 16.40 20.39
N HIS A 310 -21.44 17.40 21.25
CA HIS A 310 -22.27 18.59 21.05
C HIS A 310 -21.83 19.48 19.88
N ASP A 311 -20.54 19.43 19.54
CA ASP A 311 -19.95 20.17 18.42
C ASP A 311 -20.09 19.45 17.09
N GLY A 312 -20.67 18.22 17.10
CA GLY A 312 -20.87 17.38 15.94
C GLY A 312 -19.65 16.58 15.52
N THR A 313 -18.59 16.55 16.35
CA THR A 313 -17.43 15.66 16.14
C THR A 313 -17.86 14.22 16.33
N ALA A 314 -17.51 13.36 15.40
CA ALA A 314 -17.86 11.95 15.38
C ALA A 314 -16.70 11.09 15.87
N TYR A 315 -16.98 10.17 16.76
CA TYR A 315 -16.03 9.21 17.32
C TYR A 315 -16.49 7.79 16.99
N ARG A 316 -15.74 7.06 16.14
CA ARG A 316 -15.96 5.63 15.92
C ARG A 316 -15.45 4.88 17.14
N ILE A 317 -16.37 4.39 17.98
CA ILE A 317 -16.07 3.82 19.29
C ILE A 317 -15.94 2.31 19.28
N LEU A 318 -16.60 1.66 18.31
CA LEU A 318 -16.62 0.20 18.17
C LEU A 318 -16.90 -0.18 16.73
N GLU A 319 -16.49 -1.40 16.35
CA GLU A 319 -16.79 -1.97 15.04
C GLU A 319 -17.03 -3.49 15.12
N LEU A 320 -17.81 -4.00 14.17
CA LEU A 320 -17.94 -5.42 13.86
C LEU A 320 -17.73 -5.59 12.36
N TYR A 321 -16.68 -6.33 12.00
CA TYR A 321 -16.26 -6.48 10.62
C TYR A 321 -16.21 -7.95 10.20
N GLY A 322 -17.00 -8.32 9.19
CA GLY A 322 -17.23 -9.69 8.78
C GLY A 322 -16.21 -10.23 7.77
N CYS A 323 -14.93 -10.21 8.13
CA CYS A 323 -13.83 -10.70 7.29
C CYS A 323 -13.26 -12.01 7.85
N THR A 324 -12.90 -12.96 6.96
CA THR A 324 -12.29 -14.26 7.35
C THR A 324 -10.84 -14.14 7.81
N GLY A 325 -10.21 -12.95 7.67
CA GLY A 325 -8.77 -12.73 7.81
C GLY A 325 -8.06 -12.67 6.44
N THR A 326 -8.66 -13.17 5.38
CA THR A 326 -8.24 -12.89 4.01
C THR A 326 -8.87 -11.57 3.57
N PRO A 327 -8.08 -10.57 3.11
CA PRO A 327 -8.62 -9.29 2.67
C PRO A 327 -9.76 -9.45 1.66
N ASN A 328 -10.84 -8.70 1.86
CA ASN A 328 -12.01 -8.66 0.98
C ASN A 328 -12.80 -10.00 0.86
N GLU A 329 -12.61 -10.94 1.80
CA GLU A 329 -13.35 -12.21 1.87
C GLU A 329 -14.29 -12.22 3.09
N GLY A 330 -15.61 -12.32 2.82
CA GLY A 330 -16.65 -12.32 3.85
C GLY A 330 -16.79 -13.66 4.56
N VAL A 331 -17.17 -13.60 5.84
CA VAL A 331 -17.41 -14.78 6.71
C VAL A 331 -18.64 -15.60 6.33
N ARG A 332 -19.44 -15.17 5.37
CA ARG A 332 -20.66 -15.84 4.87
C ARG A 332 -21.70 -16.13 5.93
N PHE A 333 -21.83 -15.27 6.91
CA PHE A 333 -22.86 -15.38 7.92
C PHE A 333 -24.22 -15.01 7.35
N THR A 334 -25.27 -15.70 7.86
CA THR A 334 -26.63 -15.34 7.50
C THR A 334 -27.02 -13.99 8.10
N PRO A 335 -27.96 -13.23 7.49
CA PRO A 335 -28.44 -11.97 8.05
C PRO A 335 -28.87 -12.10 9.52
N LYS A 336 -29.57 -13.17 9.85
CA LYS A 336 -30.00 -13.44 11.25
C LYS A 336 -28.79 -13.56 12.19
N ALA A 337 -27.72 -14.25 11.80
CA ALA A 337 -26.54 -14.42 12.65
C ALA A 337 -25.84 -13.06 12.89
N VAL A 338 -25.69 -12.26 11.84
CA VAL A 338 -25.07 -10.92 11.92
C VAL A 338 -25.89 -10.00 12.85
N PHE A 339 -27.20 -9.90 12.64
CA PHE A 339 -28.02 -8.99 13.42
C PHE A 339 -28.27 -9.47 14.86
N SER A 340 -28.27 -10.77 15.09
CA SER A 340 -28.28 -11.29 16.48
C SER A 340 -27.00 -10.91 17.23
N GLU A 341 -25.84 -10.90 16.54
CA GLU A 341 -24.58 -10.47 17.15
C GLU A 341 -24.54 -8.95 17.35
N ILE A 342 -25.05 -8.15 16.42
CA ILE A 342 -25.19 -6.70 16.59
C ILE A 342 -26.07 -6.40 17.81
N HIS A 343 -27.23 -7.06 17.91
CA HIS A 343 -28.14 -6.91 19.06
C HIS A 343 -27.47 -7.28 20.39
N ARG A 344 -26.73 -8.38 20.42
CA ARG A 344 -25.97 -8.82 21.60
C ARG A 344 -24.95 -7.76 22.03
N ILE A 345 -24.17 -7.23 21.07
CA ILE A 345 -23.18 -6.16 21.33
C ILE A 345 -23.89 -4.92 21.91
N GLU A 346 -25.02 -4.50 21.36
CA GLU A 346 -25.75 -3.31 21.81
C GLU A 346 -26.36 -3.47 23.20
N THR A 347 -26.71 -4.68 23.58
CA THR A 347 -27.30 -4.98 24.91
C THR A 347 -26.27 -5.29 26.01
N GLU A 348 -25.04 -5.68 25.62
CA GLU A 348 -24.02 -6.11 26.59
C GLU A 348 -22.82 -5.17 26.70
N HIS A 349 -22.49 -4.43 25.61
CA HIS A 349 -21.26 -3.64 25.59
C HIS A 349 -21.37 -2.37 26.44
N PRO A 350 -20.39 -2.06 27.33
CA PRO A 350 -20.44 -0.92 28.26
C PRO A 350 -20.70 0.45 27.63
N PHE A 351 -20.23 0.68 26.39
CA PHE A 351 -20.48 1.94 25.68
C PHE A 351 -21.90 2.08 25.13
N LEU A 352 -22.64 0.97 24.97
CA LEU A 352 -23.90 0.92 24.23
C LEU A 352 -25.11 0.56 25.09
N ILE A 353 -24.90 -0.17 26.18
CA ILE A 353 -25.99 -0.65 27.06
C ILE A 353 -26.90 0.49 27.53
N GLY A 354 -28.20 0.32 27.32
CA GLY A 354 -29.21 1.30 27.71
C GLY A 354 -29.24 2.60 26.88
N LYS A 355 -28.40 2.72 25.81
CA LYS A 355 -28.38 3.87 24.93
C LYS A 355 -29.43 3.72 23.81
N HIS A 356 -30.02 4.84 23.40
CA HIS A 356 -30.79 4.91 22.17
C HIS A 356 -29.84 4.98 20.97
N ILE A 357 -29.92 4.01 20.05
CA ILE A 357 -29.03 3.90 18.88
C ILE A 357 -29.84 4.16 17.61
N THR A 358 -29.43 5.18 16.83
CA THR A 358 -29.99 5.43 15.50
C THR A 358 -29.17 4.68 14.46
N GLY A 359 -29.79 3.70 13.77
CA GLY A 359 -29.14 2.88 12.74
C GLY A 359 -29.32 3.46 11.33
N ILE A 360 -28.24 3.53 10.56
CA ILE A 360 -28.22 3.89 9.12
C ILE A 360 -27.59 2.73 8.36
N ALA A 361 -28.19 2.33 7.21
CA ALA A 361 -27.64 1.25 6.42
C ALA A 361 -27.68 1.52 4.91
N ASP A 362 -26.91 0.72 4.16
CA ASP A 362 -27.04 0.68 2.71
C ASP A 362 -28.50 0.44 2.32
N PRO A 363 -29.09 1.27 1.44
CA PRO A 363 -30.44 1.07 0.92
C PRO A 363 -30.68 -0.31 0.31
N ALA A 364 -29.68 -0.98 -0.23
CA ALA A 364 -29.79 -2.33 -0.80
C ALA A 364 -30.30 -3.39 0.18
N ILE A 365 -30.20 -3.19 1.51
CA ILE A 365 -30.76 -4.14 2.47
C ILE A 365 -32.29 -4.22 2.49
N TRP A 366 -32.98 -3.23 1.89
CA TRP A 366 -34.45 -3.26 1.71
C TRP A 366 -34.88 -3.93 0.42
N ASP A 367 -33.97 -4.21 -0.51
CA ASP A 367 -34.30 -4.92 -1.74
C ASP A 367 -34.64 -6.38 -1.41
N ALA A 368 -35.83 -6.80 -1.82
CA ALA A 368 -36.29 -8.19 -1.68
C ALA A 368 -36.59 -8.75 -3.07
N GLU A 369 -35.69 -9.58 -3.61
CA GLU A 369 -35.96 -10.27 -4.87
C GLU A 369 -36.98 -11.40 -4.69
N THR A 370 -36.93 -12.09 -3.55
CA THR A 370 -37.87 -13.17 -3.18
C THR A 370 -37.99 -13.28 -1.66
N GLY A 371 -39.16 -12.99 -1.09
CA GLY A 371 -39.43 -13.21 0.33
C GLY A 371 -39.05 -12.01 1.21
N GLU A 372 -38.40 -12.27 2.34
CA GLU A 372 -38.06 -11.29 3.34
C GLU A 372 -36.78 -10.51 3.00
N SER A 373 -36.81 -9.19 3.19
CA SER A 373 -35.61 -8.35 3.04
C SER A 373 -34.62 -8.51 4.20
N ILE A 374 -33.37 -8.14 3.98
CA ILE A 374 -32.33 -8.12 5.01
C ILE A 374 -32.74 -7.16 6.14
N ALA A 375 -33.34 -6.01 5.79
CA ALA A 375 -33.82 -5.03 6.77
C ALA A 375 -34.95 -5.57 7.65
N GLU A 376 -35.88 -6.37 7.12
CA GLU A 376 -36.93 -7.04 7.90
C GLU A 376 -36.33 -8.08 8.85
N THR A 377 -35.34 -8.84 8.41
CA THR A 377 -34.60 -9.77 9.27
C THR A 377 -33.90 -9.02 10.42
N ALA A 378 -33.27 -7.85 10.13
CA ALA A 378 -32.65 -7.00 11.15
C ALA A 378 -33.68 -6.54 12.20
N ALA A 379 -34.83 -6.02 11.74
CA ALA A 379 -35.92 -5.56 12.63
C ALA A 379 -36.43 -6.66 13.54
N ARG A 380 -36.56 -7.89 13.03
CA ARG A 380 -36.94 -9.07 13.86
C ARG A 380 -35.90 -9.44 14.92
N CYS A 381 -34.63 -9.13 14.67
CA CYS A 381 -33.57 -9.28 15.66
C CYS A 381 -33.47 -8.10 16.63
N GLY A 382 -34.39 -7.11 16.55
CA GLY A 382 -34.38 -5.92 17.41
C GLY A 382 -33.41 -4.81 16.90
N VAL A 383 -32.91 -4.94 15.69
CA VAL A 383 -31.96 -4.00 15.08
C VAL A 383 -32.65 -3.20 13.97
N HIS A 384 -32.85 -1.91 14.20
CA HIS A 384 -33.59 -1.06 13.28
C HIS A 384 -32.67 -0.11 12.53
N PHE A 385 -32.93 0.07 11.22
CA PHE A 385 -32.20 0.96 10.34
C PHE A 385 -33.13 1.91 9.59
N ILE A 386 -32.55 3.04 9.19
CA ILE A 386 -33.09 3.93 8.16
C ILE A 386 -32.17 3.85 6.94
N PRO A 387 -32.71 4.01 5.69
CA PRO A 387 -31.88 3.98 4.49
C PRO A 387 -30.93 5.16 4.46
N GLY A 388 -29.66 4.90 4.15
CA GLY A 388 -28.64 5.90 3.91
C GLY A 388 -28.76 6.53 2.52
N ASP A 389 -28.19 7.70 2.31
CA ASP A 389 -28.03 8.28 0.97
C ASP A 389 -26.84 7.58 0.27
N HIS A 390 -27.12 6.94 -0.86
CA HIS A 390 -26.15 6.16 -1.62
C HIS A 390 -25.28 6.96 -2.59
N LYS A 391 -25.45 8.29 -2.69
CA LYS A 391 -24.65 9.14 -3.57
C LYS A 391 -23.19 9.10 -3.17
N ARG A 392 -22.35 8.50 -4.03
CA ARG A 392 -20.95 8.23 -3.70
C ARG A 392 -20.12 9.51 -3.61
N ILE A 393 -20.05 10.30 -4.67
CA ILE A 393 -19.18 11.50 -4.73
C ILE A 393 -19.49 12.52 -3.63
N PRO A 394 -20.76 12.96 -3.42
CA PRO A 394 -21.07 13.83 -2.29
C PRO A 394 -20.77 13.20 -0.93
N GLY A 395 -20.91 11.87 -0.83
CA GLY A 395 -20.62 11.13 0.38
C GLY A 395 -19.12 11.11 0.70
N TRP A 396 -18.26 10.90 -0.29
CA TRP A 396 -16.81 10.97 -0.12
C TRP A 396 -16.37 12.35 0.34
N LEU A 397 -16.94 13.42 -0.23
CA LEU A 397 -16.66 14.79 0.22
C LEU A 397 -17.00 14.98 1.71
N GLN A 398 -18.11 14.39 2.19
CA GLN A 398 -18.46 14.45 3.61
C GLN A 398 -17.45 13.71 4.51
N VAL A 399 -16.87 12.61 4.04
CA VAL A 399 -15.80 11.90 4.75
C VAL A 399 -14.53 12.76 4.77
N HIS A 400 -14.12 13.32 3.63
CA HIS A 400 -12.96 14.22 3.53
C HIS A 400 -13.11 15.45 4.46
N TYR A 401 -14.28 16.11 4.47
CA TYR A 401 -14.51 17.26 5.35
C TYR A 401 -14.37 16.92 6.82
N ARG A 402 -14.79 15.72 7.23
CA ARG A 402 -14.66 15.28 8.62
C ARG A 402 -13.23 14.86 8.99
N MET A 403 -12.47 14.36 8.01
CA MET A 403 -11.07 13.97 8.20
C MET A 403 -10.11 15.16 8.10
N ALA A 404 -10.50 16.27 7.48
CA ALA A 404 -9.62 17.43 7.36
C ALA A 404 -9.25 17.99 8.76
N PHE A 405 -7.94 18.13 9.00
CA PHE A 405 -7.43 18.80 10.20
C PHE A 405 -7.56 20.32 10.07
N ASP A 406 -7.96 20.98 11.16
CA ASP A 406 -7.86 22.41 11.27
C ASP A 406 -6.41 22.88 11.56
N ARG A 407 -6.22 24.19 11.74
CA ARG A 407 -4.88 24.77 12.02
C ARG A 407 -4.27 24.28 13.33
N GLU A 408 -5.09 23.90 14.30
CA GLU A 408 -4.67 23.39 15.59
C GLU A 408 -4.41 21.87 15.57
N GLY A 409 -4.74 21.20 14.45
CA GLY A 409 -4.57 19.77 14.26
C GLY A 409 -5.76 18.93 14.73
N PHE A 410 -6.97 19.51 14.89
CA PHE A 410 -8.18 18.78 15.24
C PHE A 410 -9.03 18.45 14.01
N ALA A 411 -9.63 17.27 14.01
CA ALA A 411 -10.57 16.80 12.98
C ALA A 411 -12.01 16.74 13.52
N MET A 412 -12.99 16.52 12.61
CA MET A 412 -14.39 16.28 12.96
C MET A 412 -14.73 14.79 12.99
N MET A 413 -13.73 13.92 12.82
CA MET A 413 -13.86 12.46 12.92
C MET A 413 -12.63 11.87 13.61
N TYR A 414 -12.90 11.02 14.60
CA TYR A 414 -11.90 10.24 15.31
C TYR A 414 -12.29 8.77 15.36
N VAL A 415 -11.31 7.92 15.57
CA VAL A 415 -11.47 6.47 15.59
C VAL A 415 -10.71 5.92 16.81
N PHE A 416 -11.39 5.14 17.63
CA PHE A 416 -10.72 4.47 18.74
C PHE A 416 -9.74 3.41 18.23
N SER A 417 -8.62 3.25 18.91
CA SER A 417 -7.55 2.33 18.51
C SER A 417 -7.94 0.84 18.49
N ASN A 418 -9.12 0.48 19.04
CA ASN A 418 -9.71 -0.85 18.94
C ASN A 418 -10.46 -1.09 17.60
N CYS A 419 -10.75 -0.05 16.82
CA CYS A 419 -11.38 -0.16 15.50
C CYS A 419 -10.35 -0.53 14.42
N ARG A 420 -9.89 -1.77 14.44
CA ARG A 420 -8.75 -2.25 13.65
C ARG A 420 -9.05 -2.34 12.15
N ALA A 421 -10.30 -2.69 11.78
CA ALA A 421 -10.69 -2.79 10.37
C ALA A 421 -10.64 -1.41 9.71
N PHE A 422 -11.21 -0.38 10.35
CA PHE A 422 -11.13 1.01 9.86
C PHE A 422 -9.67 1.45 9.70
N ILE A 423 -8.86 1.30 10.76
CA ILE A 423 -7.45 1.73 10.77
C ILE A 423 -6.63 1.02 9.68
N ARG A 424 -6.96 -0.23 9.39
CA ARG A 424 -6.28 -1.04 8.38
C ARG A 424 -6.73 -0.70 6.95
N THR A 425 -8.04 -0.57 6.71
CA THR A 425 -8.58 -0.48 5.35
C THR A 425 -8.58 0.94 4.78
N ILE A 426 -9.00 1.94 5.55
CA ILE A 426 -9.13 3.34 5.08
C ILE A 426 -7.84 3.87 4.41
N PRO A 427 -6.64 3.73 5.01
CA PRO A 427 -5.43 4.27 4.39
C PRO A 427 -4.97 3.50 3.15
N THR A 428 -5.54 2.33 2.86
CA THR A 428 -5.13 1.52 1.69
C THR A 428 -5.98 1.76 0.45
N LEU A 429 -7.07 2.51 0.57
CA LEU A 429 -8.00 2.79 -0.51
C LEU A 429 -7.40 3.79 -1.50
N LEU A 430 -7.60 3.53 -2.79
CA LEU A 430 -7.04 4.28 -3.90
C LEU A 430 -8.13 4.95 -4.72
N TYR A 431 -7.78 6.02 -5.44
CA TYR A 431 -8.66 6.61 -6.45
C TYR A 431 -8.95 5.61 -7.58
N ASP A 432 -10.17 5.64 -8.11
CA ASP A 432 -10.50 4.92 -9.33
C ASP A 432 -9.78 5.55 -10.53
N THR A 433 -9.11 4.73 -11.32
CA THR A 433 -8.35 5.20 -12.49
C THR A 433 -9.24 5.69 -13.63
N SER A 434 -10.49 5.20 -13.68
CA SER A 434 -11.49 5.56 -14.71
C SER A 434 -12.41 6.70 -14.26
N LYS A 435 -12.58 6.86 -12.95
CA LYS A 435 -13.41 7.89 -12.31
C LYS A 435 -12.61 8.57 -11.20
N PRO A 436 -11.78 9.57 -11.52
CA PRO A 436 -10.84 10.17 -10.56
C PRO A 436 -11.47 10.80 -9.32
N GLU A 437 -12.77 11.03 -9.31
CA GLU A 437 -13.52 11.57 -8.17
C GLU A 437 -14.09 10.46 -7.26
N ASP A 438 -13.98 9.20 -7.67
CA ASP A 438 -14.52 8.05 -6.96
C ASP A 438 -13.40 7.15 -6.41
N LEU A 439 -13.77 6.32 -5.48
CA LEU A 439 -12.92 5.32 -4.85
C LEU A 439 -12.90 4.05 -5.71
N ASN A 440 -11.73 3.44 -5.86
CA ASN A 440 -11.58 2.15 -6.52
C ASN A 440 -12.20 1.03 -5.67
N THR A 441 -13.21 0.36 -6.22
CA THR A 441 -13.98 -0.71 -5.56
C THR A 441 -13.34 -2.09 -5.68
N ASP A 442 -12.18 -2.23 -6.33
CA ASP A 442 -11.41 -3.49 -6.32
C ASP A 442 -10.75 -3.76 -4.97
N GLY A 443 -10.62 -2.71 -4.14
CA GLY A 443 -10.08 -2.76 -2.79
C GLY A 443 -11.11 -3.23 -1.75
N GLU A 444 -10.69 -3.17 -0.48
CA GLU A 444 -11.52 -3.52 0.68
C GLU A 444 -12.25 -2.27 1.18
N ASP A 445 -13.30 -1.83 0.45
CA ASP A 445 -13.97 -0.54 0.59
C ASP A 445 -15.20 -0.56 1.53
N HIS A 446 -15.58 -1.72 2.06
CA HIS A 446 -16.80 -1.90 2.86
C HIS A 446 -16.88 -1.01 4.11
N VAL A 447 -15.75 -0.80 4.80
CA VAL A 447 -15.68 0.14 5.92
C VAL A 447 -15.90 1.57 5.45
N ALA A 448 -15.33 1.95 4.30
CA ALA A 448 -15.49 3.29 3.75
C ALA A 448 -16.93 3.57 3.32
N ASP A 449 -17.61 2.61 2.66
CA ASP A 449 -19.01 2.73 2.28
C ASP A 449 -19.91 2.85 3.52
N GLU A 450 -19.70 2.04 4.54
CA GLU A 450 -20.40 2.15 5.83
C GLU A 450 -20.21 3.54 6.47
N VAL A 451 -18.98 4.06 6.50
CA VAL A 451 -18.64 5.40 7.01
C VAL A 451 -19.32 6.49 6.18
N ARG A 452 -19.38 6.32 4.88
CA ARG A 452 -20.05 7.24 3.96
C ARG A 452 -21.54 7.37 4.27
N TYR A 453 -22.25 6.27 4.55
CA TYR A 453 -23.66 6.30 4.96
C TYR A 453 -23.84 7.08 6.27
N PHE A 454 -22.96 6.87 7.24
CA PHE A 454 -22.97 7.64 8.48
C PHE A 454 -22.78 9.14 8.20
N CYS A 455 -21.75 9.53 7.43
CA CYS A 455 -21.43 10.92 7.14
C CYS A 455 -22.55 11.63 6.37
N MET A 456 -23.17 10.94 5.38
CA MET A 456 -24.29 11.47 4.61
C MET A 456 -25.56 11.67 5.43
N SER A 457 -25.78 10.89 6.48
CA SER A 457 -26.91 11.11 7.39
C SER A 457 -26.74 12.37 8.26
N ARG A 458 -25.55 12.94 8.28
CA ARG A 458 -25.16 14.07 9.13
C ARG A 458 -24.16 14.97 8.40
N PRO A 459 -24.56 15.57 7.27
CA PRO A 459 -23.65 16.38 6.49
C PRO A 459 -23.15 17.59 7.27
N ILE A 460 -21.89 17.94 7.10
CA ILE A 460 -21.26 19.14 7.65
C ILE A 460 -20.82 20.04 6.50
N SER A 461 -20.77 21.35 6.77
CA SER A 461 -20.12 22.29 5.86
C SER A 461 -18.62 22.18 5.98
N PRO A 462 -17.86 22.34 4.87
CA PRO A 462 -16.41 22.41 4.97
C PRO A 462 -16.04 23.54 5.93
N ARG A 463 -15.07 23.28 6.81
CA ARG A 463 -14.49 24.36 7.62
C ARG A 463 -13.89 25.36 6.65
N SER A 464 -14.36 26.60 6.67
CA SER A 464 -13.81 27.65 5.82
C SER A 464 -12.34 27.82 6.18
N ALA A 465 -11.43 27.46 5.26
CA ALA A 465 -10.10 27.99 5.33
C ALA A 465 -10.22 29.51 5.27
N GLU A 466 -9.84 30.22 6.32
CA GLU A 466 -9.78 31.68 6.24
C GLU A 466 -8.83 32.11 5.12
N PRO A 467 -9.07 33.30 4.51
CA PRO A 467 -8.57 33.66 3.18
C PRO A 467 -7.05 33.84 3.05
N ASP A 468 -6.21 33.47 3.98
CA ASP A 468 -4.81 33.93 4.04
C ASP A 468 -3.73 32.92 3.61
N ASP A 469 -4.06 31.77 3.05
CA ASP A 469 -3.02 30.87 2.56
C ASP A 469 -2.97 30.77 1.03
N TYR A 470 -2.39 31.81 0.43
CA TYR A 470 -2.11 31.89 -1.02
C TYR A 470 -1.22 30.77 -1.54
N LYS A 471 -0.53 30.05 -0.66
CA LYS A 471 0.45 29.02 -1.03
C LYS A 471 -0.17 27.63 -1.28
N THR A 472 -1.40 27.41 -0.86
CA THR A 472 -2.03 26.08 -0.88
C THR A 472 -3.25 25.95 -1.78
N ASN A 473 -3.77 27.04 -2.35
CA ASN A 473 -4.90 27.00 -3.28
C ASN A 473 -4.48 27.39 -4.72
N PRO A 474 -4.16 26.41 -5.59
CA PRO A 474 -3.76 26.71 -6.96
C PRO A 474 -4.80 27.47 -7.79
N LEU A 475 -6.07 27.38 -7.45
CA LEU A 475 -7.14 28.13 -8.15
C LEU A 475 -7.06 29.63 -7.88
N ARG A 476 -6.55 30.06 -6.72
CA ARG A 476 -6.35 31.49 -6.42
C ARG A 476 -5.25 32.12 -7.25
N MET A 477 -4.23 31.33 -7.63
CA MET A 477 -3.14 31.79 -8.50
C MET A 477 -3.67 32.28 -9.86
N PHE A 478 -4.81 31.79 -10.32
CA PHE A 478 -5.49 32.23 -11.55
C PHE A 478 -6.54 33.34 -11.33
N LEU A 479 -6.89 33.63 -10.07
CA LEU A 479 -7.89 34.65 -9.72
C LEU A 479 -7.29 35.96 -9.18
N ASP A 480 -6.02 35.95 -8.79
CA ASP A 480 -5.30 37.14 -8.32
C ASP A 480 -4.76 37.96 -9.49
N ILE A 481 -5.64 38.70 -10.11
CA ILE A 481 -5.24 39.86 -10.89
C ILE A 481 -4.88 40.94 -9.87
N PRO A 482 -3.65 41.50 -9.87
CA PRO A 482 -3.28 42.58 -8.97
C PRO A 482 -4.29 43.72 -9.07
N ARG A 483 -4.79 44.24 -7.95
CA ARG A 483 -5.75 45.33 -7.92
C ARG A 483 -5.34 46.58 -8.74
N GLU A 484 -4.05 46.79 -8.93
CA GLU A 484 -3.48 47.80 -9.80
C GLU A 484 -3.73 47.55 -11.28
N SER A 485 -3.83 46.29 -11.72
CA SER A 485 -4.15 45.93 -13.11
C SER A 485 -5.64 46.15 -13.42
N LEU A 486 -6.53 46.02 -12.44
CA LEU A 486 -7.95 46.29 -12.58
C LEU A 486 -8.28 47.77 -12.71
N ARG A 487 -7.43 48.68 -12.25
CA ARG A 487 -7.61 50.13 -12.40
C ARG A 487 -7.26 50.63 -13.81
N LYS A 488 -6.65 49.83 -14.65
CA LYS A 488 -6.24 50.15 -16.03
C LYS A 488 -7.22 49.59 -17.09
N LEU A 489 -8.25 48.87 -16.68
CA LEU A 489 -9.26 48.39 -17.61
C LEU A 489 -10.26 49.53 -17.91
N PRO A 490 -10.55 49.83 -19.17
CA PRO A 490 -11.62 50.78 -19.52
C PRO A 490 -12.97 50.21 -19.01
N PRO A 491 -13.94 51.08 -18.70
CA PRO A 491 -15.24 50.63 -18.28
C PRO A 491 -15.84 49.71 -19.35
N PRO A 492 -16.56 48.62 -18.95
CA PRO A 492 -17.12 47.69 -19.91
C PRO A 492 -18.08 48.39 -20.85
N ASP A 493 -17.86 48.18 -22.14
CA ASP A 493 -18.78 48.61 -23.20
C ASP A 493 -20.10 47.82 -23.05
N PRO A 494 -21.27 48.44 -22.97
CA PRO A 494 -22.53 47.75 -22.72
C PRO A 494 -23.00 46.77 -23.81
N GLY A 495 -22.15 46.40 -24.75
CA GLY A 495 -22.38 45.42 -25.83
C GLY A 495 -21.20 44.56 -26.21
N GLY A 496 -20.07 44.62 -25.50
CA GLY A 496 -18.80 44.06 -25.96
C GLY A 496 -18.51 42.64 -25.50
N ARG A 497 -18.07 41.79 -26.43
CA ARG A 497 -17.41 40.48 -26.16
C ARG A 497 -16.03 40.75 -25.60
N ILE A 498 -15.64 40.01 -24.56
CA ILE A 498 -14.27 39.99 -24.03
C ILE A 498 -13.40 39.13 -24.99
N GLU A 499 -12.51 39.75 -25.73
CA GLU A 499 -11.41 39.05 -26.42
C GLU A 499 -10.20 39.03 -25.48
N ILE A 500 -9.73 37.82 -25.16
CA ILE A 500 -8.45 37.61 -24.46
C ILE A 500 -7.36 37.58 -25.52
N ILE A 501 -6.57 38.64 -25.61
CA ILE A 501 -5.41 38.71 -26.45
C ILE A 501 -4.25 38.14 -25.61
N GLY A 502 -3.76 36.95 -25.98
CA GLY A 502 -2.54 36.38 -25.44
C GLY A 502 -1.34 37.05 -26.14
N GLU A 503 -0.49 37.71 -25.39
CA GLU A 503 0.83 38.12 -25.88
C GLU A 503 1.76 36.89 -25.90
N SER A 504 2.50 36.76 -27.02
CA SER A 504 3.48 35.76 -27.41
C SER A 504 4.75 35.78 -26.56
#